data_7754872521a04c2a7550993ff8ac4313
#
_entry.id   7754872521a04c2a7550993ff8ac4313
#
_cell.length_a   1.000
_cell.length_b   1.000
_cell.length_c   1.000
_cell.angle_alpha   90.00
_cell.angle_beta   90.00
_cell.angle_gamma   90.00
#
_symmetry.space_group_name_H-M   'P 1'
#
loop_
_entity.id
_entity.type
_entity.pdbx_description
1 polymer ?
#
loop_
_entity_poly.entity_id
_entity_poly.type
_entity_poly.pdbx_seq_one_letter_code
_entity_poly.pdbx_strand_id
1 'polypeptide(L)'
;MSGSPSTPQLNRQPTGRHETDHRTSPWIWAAFTSCAFVAIGLFFIPAFIIRPFRHQVPRALLLAMALRQRAPLGTLIAGLASVVFALALWRAAHRWRKALVAITVLVVIFSAVMSRLNYFEWMFHPIAGPQFLGPSESKLDPKEMILAVRLGIDARAYPISQMAYHHVLNDVVAGVPIAVTY
;
A
#
# COMPACT_ATOMS: atom_id res chain seq x y z
N MET A 1 -13.32 -73.96 -56.63
CA MET A 1 -12.56 -73.87 -55.38
C MET A 1 -11.76 -72.58 -55.46
N SER A 2 -12.30 -71.52 -54.88
CA SER A 2 -11.70 -70.17 -54.90
C SER A 2 -11.54 -69.75 -53.48
N GLY A 3 -10.30 -69.81 -52.97
CA GLY A 3 -9.95 -69.38 -51.64
C GLY A 3 -9.60 -67.90 -51.67
N SER A 4 -10.39 -67.09 -50.93
CA SER A 4 -10.08 -65.68 -50.70
C SER A 4 -8.99 -65.54 -49.61
N PRO A 5 -7.98 -64.72 -49.81
CA PRO A 5 -7.00 -64.45 -48.75
C PRO A 5 -7.55 -63.48 -47.68
N SER A 6 -7.47 -63.91 -46.44
CA SER A 6 -7.82 -63.15 -45.27
C SER A 6 -6.74 -62.05 -45.03
N THR A 7 -7.17 -60.78 -45.06
CA THR A 7 -6.34 -59.63 -44.76
C THR A 7 -6.09 -59.55 -43.22
N PRO A 8 -4.84 -59.36 -42.74
CA PRO A 8 -4.57 -59.19 -41.33
C PRO A 8 -5.13 -57.85 -40.85
N GLN A 9 -6.00 -57.88 -39.87
CA GLN A 9 -6.46 -56.71 -39.11
C GLN A 9 -5.28 -56.14 -38.32
N LEU A 10 -4.72 -55.02 -38.78
CA LEU A 10 -3.78 -54.22 -37.99
C LEU A 10 -4.52 -53.67 -36.76
N ASN A 11 -4.21 -54.24 -35.61
CA ASN A 11 -4.65 -53.77 -34.30
C ASN A 11 -4.01 -52.38 -34.04
N ARG A 12 -4.74 -51.31 -34.41
CA ARG A 12 -4.36 -49.94 -34.02
C ARG A 12 -4.61 -49.76 -32.52
N GLN A 13 -3.59 -49.99 -31.72
CA GLN A 13 -3.60 -49.53 -30.36
C GLN A 13 -3.82 -48.02 -30.36
N PRO A 14 -4.80 -47.49 -29.59
CA PRO A 14 -4.92 -46.05 -29.37
C PRO A 14 -3.69 -45.64 -28.59
N THR A 15 -2.81 -44.86 -29.20
CA THR A 15 -1.75 -44.13 -28.52
C THR A 15 -2.46 -43.15 -27.58
N GLY A 16 -2.67 -43.60 -26.34
CA GLY A 16 -3.14 -42.73 -25.26
C GLY A 16 -2.13 -41.62 -25.09
N ARG A 17 -2.44 -40.46 -25.68
CA ARG A 17 -1.83 -39.22 -25.20
C ARG A 17 -2.20 -39.14 -23.75
N HIS A 18 -1.25 -39.38 -22.88
CA HIS A 18 -1.33 -38.90 -21.52
C HIS A 18 -1.44 -37.36 -21.58
N GLU A 19 -2.66 -36.88 -21.69
CA GLU A 19 -3.00 -35.52 -21.41
C GLU A 19 -2.70 -35.34 -19.92
N THR A 20 -1.48 -34.85 -19.62
CA THR A 20 -1.12 -34.45 -18.29
C THR A 20 -2.09 -33.31 -17.93
N ASP A 21 -3.14 -33.67 -17.21
CA ASP A 21 -4.09 -32.72 -16.62
C ASP A 21 -3.27 -31.79 -15.70
N HIS A 22 -2.83 -30.66 -16.23
CA HIS A 22 -2.13 -29.62 -15.49
C HIS A 22 -3.11 -28.87 -14.57
N ARG A 23 -3.87 -29.64 -13.78
CA ARG A 23 -4.65 -29.08 -12.66
C ARG A 23 -3.66 -28.49 -11.67
N THR A 24 -3.59 -27.16 -11.63
CA THR A 24 -2.86 -26.46 -10.57
C THR A 24 -3.39 -26.93 -9.22
N SER A 25 -2.50 -27.39 -8.38
CA SER A 25 -2.87 -27.88 -7.05
C SER A 25 -3.59 -26.79 -6.23
N PRO A 26 -4.68 -27.12 -5.54
CA PRO A 26 -5.47 -26.15 -4.78
C PRO A 26 -4.65 -25.42 -3.71
N TRP A 27 -3.58 -26.04 -3.20
CA TRP A 27 -2.70 -25.41 -2.22
C TRP A 27 -1.92 -24.22 -2.80
N ILE A 28 -1.57 -24.23 -4.11
CA ILE A 28 -0.89 -23.10 -4.76
C ILE A 28 -1.83 -21.88 -4.81
N TRP A 29 -3.12 -22.10 -5.08
CA TRP A 29 -4.13 -21.05 -5.01
C TRP A 29 -4.28 -20.52 -3.58
N ALA A 30 -4.34 -21.42 -2.58
CA ALA A 30 -4.42 -21.03 -1.18
C ALA A 30 -3.20 -20.21 -0.74
N ALA A 31 -1.99 -20.65 -1.12
CA ALA A 31 -0.76 -19.92 -0.82
C ALA A 31 -0.73 -18.54 -1.50
N PHE A 32 -1.09 -18.46 -2.79
CA PHE A 32 -1.19 -17.19 -3.52
C PHE A 32 -2.15 -16.22 -2.84
N THR A 33 -3.38 -16.67 -2.57
CA THR A 33 -4.41 -15.81 -1.94
C THR A 33 -4.01 -15.37 -0.54
N SER A 34 -3.44 -16.27 0.28
CA SER A 34 -2.98 -15.93 1.63
C SER A 34 -1.86 -14.88 1.61
N CYS A 35 -0.85 -15.04 0.75
CA CYS A 35 0.22 -14.06 0.60
C CYS A 35 -0.30 -12.71 0.09
N ALA A 36 -1.23 -12.72 -0.87
CA ALA A 36 -1.86 -11.51 -1.37
C ALA A 36 -2.68 -10.80 -0.28
N PHE A 37 -3.47 -11.53 0.50
CA PHE A 37 -4.23 -10.98 1.62
C PHE A 37 -3.33 -10.35 2.68
N VAL A 38 -2.22 -10.99 3.02
CA VAL A 38 -1.24 -10.44 3.97
C VAL A 38 -0.65 -9.13 3.44
N ALA A 39 -0.18 -9.12 2.18
CA ALA A 39 0.41 -7.93 1.57
C ALA A 39 -0.59 -6.76 1.49
N ILE A 40 -1.82 -7.03 1.05
CA ILE A 40 -2.89 -6.04 0.95
C ILE A 40 -3.32 -5.54 2.34
N GLY A 41 -3.53 -6.47 3.28
CA GLY A 41 -3.97 -6.16 4.63
C GLY A 41 -2.98 -5.29 5.41
N LEU A 42 -1.68 -5.55 5.29
CA LEU A 42 -0.64 -4.75 5.93
C LEU A 42 -0.65 -3.27 5.53
N PHE A 43 -1.12 -2.95 4.32
CA PHE A 43 -1.27 -1.57 3.87
C PHE A 43 -2.67 -1.02 4.16
N PHE A 44 -3.73 -1.71 3.74
CA PHE A 44 -5.09 -1.18 3.78
C PHE A 44 -5.70 -1.12 5.18
N ILE A 45 -5.37 -2.08 6.08
CA ILE A 45 -5.91 -2.08 7.45
C ILE A 45 -5.47 -0.83 8.22
N PRO A 46 -4.16 -0.48 8.30
CA PRO A 46 -3.74 0.76 8.93
C PRO A 46 -4.33 2.00 8.28
N ALA A 47 -4.34 2.06 6.95
CA ALA A 47 -4.90 3.18 6.20
C ALA A 47 -6.40 3.37 6.47
N PHE A 48 -7.14 2.28 6.67
CA PHE A 48 -8.55 2.32 7.02
C PHE A 48 -8.80 2.78 8.45
N ILE A 49 -7.97 2.38 9.41
CA ILE A 49 -8.07 2.74 10.82
C ILE A 49 -7.70 4.21 11.03
N ILE A 50 -6.58 4.66 10.40
CA ILE A 50 -6.05 6.03 10.55
C ILE A 50 -6.73 6.95 9.53
N ARG A 51 -8.06 7.03 9.54
CA ARG A 51 -8.78 7.97 8.70
C ARG A 51 -8.88 9.34 9.37
N PRO A 52 -8.64 10.45 8.63
CA PRO A 52 -8.90 11.78 9.15
C PRO A 52 -10.39 11.96 9.49
N PHE A 53 -10.68 12.82 10.45
CA PHE A 53 -12.03 13.21 10.89
C PHE A 53 -12.91 12.10 11.48
N ARG A 54 -12.33 10.95 11.84
CA ARG A 54 -13.05 9.88 12.55
C ARG A 54 -12.54 9.68 13.95
N HIS A 55 -13.47 9.36 14.88
CA HIS A 55 -13.08 8.95 16.22
C HIS A 55 -12.19 7.71 16.18
N GLN A 56 -11.01 7.82 16.75
CA GLN A 56 -10.01 6.76 16.75
C GLN A 56 -9.94 6.12 18.13
N VAL A 57 -10.19 4.82 18.20
CA VAL A 57 -10.07 4.06 19.44
C VAL A 57 -8.60 3.77 19.72
N PRO A 58 -8.06 4.02 20.93
CA PRO A 58 -6.63 3.85 21.23
C PRO A 58 -6.06 2.49 20.88
N ARG A 59 -6.81 1.40 21.14
CA ARG A 59 -6.37 0.04 20.79
C ARG A 59 -6.27 -0.18 19.29
N ALA A 60 -7.21 0.35 18.51
CA ALA A 60 -7.17 0.27 17.06
C ALA A 60 -6.00 1.06 16.49
N LEU A 61 -5.71 2.24 17.05
CA LEU A 61 -4.57 3.05 16.66
C LEU A 61 -3.24 2.34 16.94
N LEU A 62 -3.07 1.73 18.12
CA LEU A 62 -1.88 0.92 18.44
C LEU A 62 -1.69 -0.21 17.44
N LEU A 63 -2.76 -0.93 17.10
CA LEU A 63 -2.70 -1.98 16.07
C LEU A 63 -2.29 -1.42 14.71
N ALA A 64 -2.89 -0.32 14.29
CA ALA A 64 -2.57 0.32 13.01
C ALA A 64 -1.11 0.77 12.95
N MET A 65 -0.58 1.36 14.01
CA MET A 65 0.84 1.74 14.10
C MET A 65 1.76 0.53 14.04
N ALA A 66 1.45 -0.53 14.77
CA ALA A 66 2.23 -1.76 14.76
C ALA A 66 2.25 -2.44 13.37
N LEU A 67 1.12 -2.45 12.67
CA LEU A 67 1.03 -2.97 11.30
C LEU A 67 1.81 -2.08 10.34
N ARG A 68 1.67 -0.76 10.43
CA ARG A 68 2.36 0.19 9.56
C ARG A 68 3.89 0.09 9.68
N GLN A 69 4.42 -0.09 10.89
CA GLN A 69 5.86 -0.29 11.10
C GLN A 69 6.39 -1.55 10.40
N ARG A 70 5.58 -2.61 10.34
CA ARG A 70 5.95 -3.88 9.70
C ARG A 70 5.60 -3.93 8.21
N ALA A 71 4.74 -3.02 7.72
CA ALA A 71 4.24 -3.01 6.36
C ALA A 71 5.35 -2.97 5.29
N PRO A 72 6.42 -2.15 5.38
CA PRO A 72 7.43 -2.09 4.33
C PRO A 72 8.13 -3.41 4.06
N LEU A 73 8.50 -4.14 5.11
CA LEU A 73 9.15 -5.45 4.96
C LEU A 73 8.13 -6.56 4.69
N GLY A 74 7.02 -6.55 5.42
CA GLY A 74 5.97 -7.56 5.29
C GLY A 74 5.33 -7.58 3.90
N THR A 75 5.03 -6.41 3.32
CA THR A 75 4.49 -6.32 1.96
C THR A 75 5.51 -6.75 0.90
N LEU A 76 6.81 -6.55 1.14
CA LEU A 76 7.85 -7.01 0.23
C LEU A 76 7.91 -8.54 0.20
N ILE A 77 8.01 -9.16 1.37
CA ILE A 77 8.11 -10.62 1.49
C ILE A 77 6.85 -11.29 0.95
N ALA A 78 5.68 -10.88 1.44
CA ALA A 78 4.40 -11.43 0.99
C ALA A 78 4.13 -11.14 -0.49
N GLY A 79 4.54 -9.97 -0.98
CA GLY A 79 4.42 -9.57 -2.37
C GLY A 79 5.29 -10.43 -3.29
N LEU A 80 6.55 -10.62 -2.97
CA LEU A 80 7.44 -11.50 -3.73
C LEU A 80 6.92 -12.94 -3.77
N ALA A 81 6.48 -13.47 -2.61
CA ALA A 81 5.85 -14.79 -2.56
C ALA A 81 4.60 -14.87 -3.45
N SER A 82 3.72 -13.83 -3.41
CA SER A 82 2.55 -13.76 -4.29
C SER A 82 2.93 -13.79 -5.77
N VAL A 83 3.98 -13.07 -6.18
CA VAL A 83 4.45 -13.06 -7.57
C VAL A 83 4.96 -14.45 -7.97
N VAL A 84 5.73 -15.12 -7.12
CA VAL A 84 6.22 -16.49 -7.39
C VAL A 84 5.04 -17.45 -7.61
N PHE A 85 4.04 -17.44 -6.72
CA PHE A 85 2.85 -18.28 -6.89
C PHE A 85 2.01 -17.85 -8.11
N ALA A 86 1.91 -16.56 -8.41
CA ALA A 86 1.23 -16.06 -9.62
C ALA A 86 1.88 -16.62 -10.90
N LEU A 87 3.21 -16.64 -10.98
CA LEU A 87 3.94 -17.22 -12.12
C LEU A 87 3.69 -18.73 -12.24
N ALA A 88 3.63 -19.46 -11.12
CA ALA A 88 3.29 -20.87 -11.12
C ALA A 88 1.86 -21.12 -11.63
N LEU A 89 0.90 -20.26 -11.23
CA LEU A 89 -0.50 -20.35 -11.66
C LEU A 89 -0.71 -19.94 -13.11
N TRP A 90 0.13 -19.05 -13.65
CA TRP A 90 -0.09 -18.41 -14.95
C TRP A 90 -0.19 -19.38 -16.12
N ARG A 91 0.62 -20.44 -16.11
CA ARG A 91 0.68 -21.41 -17.22
C ARG A 91 -0.59 -22.24 -17.34
N ALA A 92 -1.18 -22.61 -16.22
CA ALA A 92 -2.34 -23.50 -16.16
C ALA A 92 -3.69 -22.76 -15.97
N ALA A 93 -3.68 -21.44 -15.75
CA ALA A 93 -4.90 -20.67 -15.52
C ALA A 93 -5.63 -20.36 -16.84
N HIS A 94 -6.95 -20.46 -16.81
CA HIS A 94 -7.83 -20.00 -17.90
C HIS A 94 -7.83 -18.45 -17.99
N ARG A 95 -8.22 -17.89 -19.14
CA ARG A 95 -8.15 -16.45 -19.44
C ARG A 95 -8.66 -15.53 -18.31
N TRP A 96 -9.85 -15.78 -17.78
CA TRP A 96 -10.41 -14.95 -16.72
C TRP A 96 -9.66 -15.09 -15.37
N ARG A 97 -9.12 -16.28 -15.07
CA ARG A 97 -8.27 -16.49 -13.88
C ARG A 97 -6.94 -15.76 -14.01
N LYS A 98 -6.36 -15.71 -15.23
CA LYS A 98 -5.17 -14.88 -15.49
C LYS A 98 -5.44 -13.41 -15.23
N ALA A 99 -6.61 -12.89 -15.63
CA ALA A 99 -7.00 -11.52 -15.33
C ALA A 99 -7.10 -11.27 -13.82
N LEU A 100 -7.73 -12.18 -13.06
CA LEU A 100 -7.80 -12.07 -11.60
C LEU A 100 -6.41 -12.09 -10.94
N VAL A 101 -5.54 -13.01 -11.37
CA VAL A 101 -4.16 -13.09 -10.86
C VAL A 101 -3.41 -11.79 -11.16
N ALA A 102 -3.51 -11.27 -12.39
CA ALA A 102 -2.87 -10.01 -12.77
C ALA A 102 -3.37 -8.82 -11.94
N ILE A 103 -4.68 -8.67 -11.78
CA ILE A 103 -5.27 -7.60 -10.96
C ILE A 103 -4.81 -7.73 -9.52
N THR A 104 -4.82 -8.94 -8.95
CA THR A 104 -4.35 -9.16 -7.57
C THR A 104 -2.89 -8.79 -7.42
N VAL A 105 -2.02 -9.18 -8.35
CA VAL A 105 -0.59 -8.82 -8.33
C VAL A 105 -0.42 -7.30 -8.44
N LEU A 106 -1.18 -6.61 -9.28
CA LEU A 106 -1.14 -5.14 -9.35
C LEU A 106 -1.52 -4.48 -8.02
N VAL A 107 -2.55 -4.97 -7.34
CA VAL A 107 -2.94 -4.46 -6.01
C VAL A 107 -1.88 -4.75 -4.96
N VAL A 108 -1.23 -5.92 -5.02
CA VAL A 108 -0.10 -6.27 -4.14
C VAL A 108 1.08 -5.35 -4.37
N ILE A 109 1.46 -5.09 -5.63
CA ILE A 109 2.53 -4.15 -5.99
C ILE A 109 2.19 -2.74 -5.49
N PHE A 110 0.97 -2.28 -5.73
CA PHE A 110 0.49 -0.99 -5.22
C PHE A 110 0.63 -0.90 -3.70
N SER A 111 0.19 -1.93 -2.96
CA SER A 111 0.31 -1.98 -1.49
C SER A 111 1.77 -1.93 -1.03
N ALA A 112 2.67 -2.64 -1.72
CA ALA A 112 4.09 -2.66 -1.42
C ALA A 112 4.76 -1.29 -1.69
N VAL A 113 4.40 -0.60 -2.75
CA VAL A 113 4.91 0.75 -3.06
C VAL A 113 4.36 1.76 -2.05
N MET A 114 3.05 1.80 -1.86
CA MET A 114 2.39 2.76 -0.97
C MET A 114 2.79 2.60 0.50
N SER A 115 3.13 1.38 0.94
CA SER A 115 3.63 1.15 2.32
C SER A 115 4.97 1.81 2.61
N ARG A 116 5.73 2.18 1.57
CA ARG A 116 7.04 2.85 1.66
C ARG A 116 6.97 4.36 1.49
N LEU A 117 5.90 4.84 0.88
CA LEU A 117 5.72 6.27 0.63
C LEU A 117 5.09 6.95 1.85
N ASN A 118 5.62 8.12 2.19
CA ASN A 118 4.98 9.01 3.15
C ASN A 118 4.02 9.94 2.39
N TYR A 119 2.87 9.39 1.97
CA TYR A 119 1.87 10.14 1.22
C TYR A 119 1.29 11.34 1.99
N PHE A 120 1.32 11.34 3.33
CA PHE A 120 0.92 12.49 4.13
C PHE A 120 1.91 13.64 3.98
N GLU A 121 3.21 13.36 4.00
CA GLU A 121 4.24 14.37 3.77
C GLU A 121 4.13 14.97 2.36
N TRP A 122 3.88 14.13 1.36
CA TRP A 122 3.65 14.60 -0.01
C TRP A 122 2.37 15.44 -0.12
N MET A 123 1.28 15.05 0.58
CA MET A 123 -0.01 15.73 0.52
C MET A 123 0.00 17.07 1.27
N PHE A 124 0.64 17.13 2.42
CA PHE A 124 0.60 18.32 3.29
C PHE A 124 1.78 19.28 3.11
N HIS A 125 2.81 18.88 2.36
CA HIS A 125 3.99 19.72 2.11
C HIS A 125 4.47 20.46 3.37
N PRO A 126 4.88 19.76 4.44
CA PRO A 126 5.29 20.40 5.68
C PRO A 126 6.46 21.38 5.44
N ILE A 127 6.39 22.55 6.04
CA ILE A 127 7.44 23.56 5.91
C ILE A 127 8.63 23.15 6.78
N ALA A 128 9.78 22.87 6.13
CA ALA A 128 10.99 22.45 6.82
C ALA A 128 11.82 23.61 7.39
N GLY A 129 11.60 24.82 6.92
CA GLY A 129 12.31 26.01 7.36
C GLY A 129 11.42 27.25 7.20
N PRO A 130 10.59 27.59 8.19
CA PRO A 130 9.73 28.76 8.11
C PRO A 130 10.56 30.04 8.14
N GLN A 131 10.20 31.00 7.29
CA GLN A 131 10.74 32.35 7.35
C GLN A 131 9.76 33.27 8.07
N PHE A 132 10.24 34.05 9.00
CA PHE A 132 9.44 35.00 9.76
C PHE A 132 9.81 36.42 9.40
N LEU A 133 8.79 37.24 9.22
CA LEU A 133 8.93 38.70 9.01
C LEU A 133 8.75 39.40 10.35
N GLY A 134 9.42 40.56 10.48
CA GLY A 134 9.17 41.45 11.61
C GLY A 134 7.75 42.02 11.60
N PRO A 135 7.21 42.46 12.75
CA PRO A 135 5.84 43.00 12.83
C PRO A 135 5.57 44.16 11.87
N SER A 136 6.60 44.99 11.61
CA SER A 136 6.52 46.14 10.69
C SER A 136 6.50 45.76 9.21
N GLU A 137 6.98 44.54 8.88
CA GLU A 137 7.07 44.02 7.50
C GLU A 137 5.90 43.09 7.15
N SER A 138 5.14 42.69 8.18
CA SER A 138 4.01 41.80 8.02
C SER A 138 2.89 42.48 7.25
N LYS A 139 2.41 41.81 6.20
CA LYS A 139 1.25 42.22 5.39
C LYS A 139 -0.04 41.47 5.74
N LEU A 140 -0.11 40.88 6.94
CA LEU A 140 -1.29 40.16 7.40
C LEU A 140 -2.47 41.12 7.59
N ASP A 141 -3.68 40.65 7.26
CA ASP A 141 -4.90 41.38 7.60
C ASP A 141 -4.99 41.53 9.13
N PRO A 142 -5.32 42.74 9.66
CA PRO A 142 -5.52 42.94 11.10
C PRO A 142 -6.55 42.02 11.76
N LYS A 143 -7.46 41.43 10.94
CA LYS A 143 -8.48 40.46 11.41
C LYS A 143 -8.03 39.00 11.27
N GLU A 144 -6.84 38.75 10.72
CA GLU A 144 -6.32 37.38 10.57
C GLU A 144 -6.12 36.75 11.93
N MET A 145 -6.67 35.54 12.09
CA MET A 145 -6.41 34.75 13.30
C MET A 145 -5.00 34.16 13.25
N ILE A 146 -4.29 34.25 14.36
CA ILE A 146 -2.96 33.71 14.52
C ILE A 146 -2.88 32.72 15.68
N LEU A 147 -2.02 31.71 15.53
CA LEU A 147 -1.51 30.93 16.66
C LEU A 147 -0.25 31.65 17.17
N ALA A 148 -0.27 32.10 18.42
CA ALA A 148 0.88 32.74 19.02
C ALA A 148 1.55 31.82 20.05
N VAL A 149 2.86 31.65 19.94
CA VAL A 149 3.70 30.89 20.88
C VAL A 149 4.72 31.84 21.46
N ARG A 150 4.83 31.87 22.81
CA ARG A 150 5.85 32.64 23.52
C ARG A 150 6.63 31.73 24.46
N LEU A 151 7.94 31.70 24.35
CA LEU A 151 8.86 31.01 25.24
C LEU A 151 9.91 32.00 25.72
N GLY A 152 9.85 32.37 26.97
CA GLY A 152 10.71 33.41 27.52
C GLY A 152 10.46 34.78 26.86
N ILE A 153 11.52 35.32 26.24
CA ILE A 153 11.48 36.59 25.50
C ILE A 153 11.13 36.42 24.03
N ASP A 154 11.25 35.22 23.50
CA ASP A 154 10.97 34.94 22.11
C ASP A 154 9.49 34.65 21.88
N ALA A 155 8.92 35.24 20.84
CA ALA A 155 7.58 35.02 20.39
C ALA A 155 7.50 34.76 18.90
N ARG A 156 6.59 33.89 18.48
CA ARG A 156 6.28 33.58 17.09
C ARG A 156 4.76 33.62 16.87
N ALA A 157 4.36 34.10 15.70
CA ALA A 157 2.96 34.11 15.27
C ALA A 157 2.82 33.34 13.96
N TYR A 158 1.88 32.43 13.91
CA TYR A 158 1.59 31.57 12.77
C TYR A 158 0.19 31.88 12.28
N PRO A 159 0.03 32.46 11.05
CA PRO A 159 -1.30 32.73 10.50
C PRO A 159 -2.08 31.44 10.29
N ILE A 160 -3.34 31.42 10.75
CA ILE A 160 -4.17 30.19 10.65
C ILE A 160 -4.46 29.82 9.21
N SER A 161 -4.63 30.80 8.31
CA SER A 161 -4.82 30.53 6.88
C SER A 161 -3.65 29.74 6.27
N GLN A 162 -2.42 30.07 6.65
CA GLN A 162 -1.22 29.35 6.19
C GLN A 162 -1.11 27.97 6.88
N MET A 163 -1.40 27.92 8.18
CA MET A 163 -1.39 26.66 8.93
C MET A 163 -2.45 25.68 8.43
N ALA A 164 -3.63 26.18 8.02
CA ALA A 164 -4.69 25.35 7.44
C ALA A 164 -4.28 24.72 6.10
N TYR A 165 -3.36 25.36 5.36
CA TYR A 165 -2.84 24.82 4.09
C TYR A 165 -1.73 23.78 4.32
N HIS A 166 -0.82 24.05 5.26
CA HIS A 166 0.34 23.18 5.50
C HIS A 166 0.15 22.14 6.60
N HIS A 167 -0.82 22.33 7.49
CA HIS A 167 -1.21 21.49 8.62
C HIS A 167 -0.14 21.22 9.69
N VAL A 168 1.15 21.17 9.29
CA VAL A 168 2.27 20.94 10.22
C VAL A 168 3.42 21.85 9.85
N LEU A 169 3.98 22.53 10.84
CA LEU A 169 5.16 23.37 10.72
C LEU A 169 6.11 23.06 11.87
N ASN A 170 7.36 22.75 11.53
CA ASN A 170 8.43 22.55 12.51
C ASN A 170 9.21 23.86 12.68
N ASP A 171 9.39 24.30 13.93
CA ASP A 171 10.12 25.51 14.25
C ASP A 171 10.94 25.32 15.55
N VAL A 172 11.83 26.29 15.82
CA VAL A 172 12.61 26.37 17.04
C VAL A 172 12.39 27.74 17.66
N VAL A 173 11.77 27.79 18.83
CA VAL A 173 11.50 29.03 19.58
C VAL A 173 12.31 29.02 20.88
N ALA A 174 13.12 30.04 21.10
CA ALA A 174 14.04 30.13 22.25
C ALA A 174 14.92 28.85 22.42
N GLY A 175 15.38 28.25 21.31
CA GLY A 175 16.16 27.02 21.33
C GLY A 175 15.37 25.74 21.58
N VAL A 176 14.05 25.81 21.77
CA VAL A 176 13.16 24.65 21.97
C VAL A 176 12.52 24.27 20.65
N PRO A 177 12.71 23.01 20.17
CA PRO A 177 12.02 22.53 18.98
C PRO A 177 10.53 22.34 19.28
N ILE A 178 9.68 22.86 18.41
CA ILE A 178 8.22 22.78 18.50
C ILE A 178 7.63 22.30 17.17
N ALA A 179 6.49 21.63 17.23
CA ALA A 179 5.66 21.34 16.06
C ALA A 179 4.35 22.09 16.24
N VAL A 180 4.06 22.99 15.32
CA VAL A 180 2.80 23.74 15.29
C VAL A 180 1.85 23.00 14.36
N THR A 181 0.63 22.74 14.82
CA THR A 181 -0.39 22.02 14.04
C THR A 181 -1.71 22.76 14.08
N TYR A 182 -2.47 22.64 12.99
CA TYR A 182 -3.82 23.18 12.88
C TYR A 182 -4.74 22.19 12.16
#